data_8f8fd3630762c2e5877c193cd763202c
#
_entry.id   8f8fd3630762c2e5877c193cd763202c
#
_cell.length_a   1.000
_cell.length_b   1.000
_cell.length_c   1.000
_cell.angle_alpha   90.00
_cell.angle_beta   90.00
_cell.angle_gamma   90.00
#
_symmetry.space_group_name_H-M   'P 1'
#
loop_
_entity.id
_entity.type
_entity.pdbx_description
1 polymer ?
#
loop_
_entity_poly.entity_id
_entity_poly.type
_entity_poly.pdbx_seq_one_letter_code
_entity_poly.pdbx_strand_id
1 'polypeptide(L)' 'LSKIPGLLRERLYNYDDPDDFADDWAEEFGGGNYDGGYDDAYDYWEENYGN' A
#
# COMPACT_ATOMS: atom_id res chain seq x y z
N LEU A 1 15.24 -2.43 7.82
CA LEU A 1 14.37 -3.41 7.35
C LEU A 1 12.97 -2.97 7.05
N SER A 2 12.34 -3.69 6.19
CA SER A 2 11.03 -3.35 5.72
C SER A 2 9.96 -3.63 6.78
N LYS A 3 9.07 -2.68 6.98
CA LYS A 3 7.92 -2.90 7.81
C LYS A 3 6.82 -3.63 7.07
N ILE A 4 6.95 -3.72 5.77
CA ILE A 4 5.93 -4.30 4.92
C ILE A 4 6.23 -5.78 4.74
N PRO A 5 5.28 -6.64 5.10
CA PRO A 5 5.51 -8.09 4.97
C PRO A 5 5.63 -8.50 3.51
N GLY A 6 6.35 -9.59 3.30
CA GLY A 6 6.52 -10.08 1.94
C GLY A 6 5.22 -10.47 1.28
N LEU A 7 4.25 -10.89 2.09
CA LEU A 7 2.94 -11.28 1.57
C LEU A 7 2.17 -10.11 0.99
N LEU A 8 2.59 -8.88 1.31
CA LEU A 8 1.89 -7.71 0.81
C LEU A 8 1.87 -7.66 -0.70
N ARG A 9 2.94 -8.14 -1.32
CA ARG A 9 2.99 -8.15 -2.79
C ARG A 9 1.85 -8.96 -3.38
N GLU A 10 1.49 -10.05 -2.74
CA GLU A 10 0.38 -10.85 -3.22
C GLU A 10 -0.94 -10.14 -3.01
N ARG A 11 -1.02 -9.34 -1.96
CA ARG A 11 -2.25 -8.62 -1.67
C ARG A 11 -2.53 -7.49 -2.65
N LEU A 12 -1.49 -7.04 -3.35
CA LEU A 12 -1.68 -6.02 -4.36
C LEU A 12 -2.69 -6.45 -5.41
N TYR A 13 -2.70 -7.73 -5.74
CA TYR A 13 -3.57 -8.24 -6.79
C TYR A 13 -5.00 -8.44 -6.33
N ASN A 14 -5.26 -8.25 -5.03
CA ASN A 14 -6.60 -8.29 -4.50
C ASN A 14 -7.36 -6.99 -4.73
N TYR A 15 -6.66 -5.96 -5.21
CA TYR A 15 -7.25 -4.65 -5.40
C TYR A 15 -7.23 -4.30 -6.88
N ASP A 16 -8.30 -3.67 -7.34
CA ASP A 16 -8.41 -3.27 -8.73
C ASP A 16 -7.76 -1.94 -9.02
N ASP A 17 -7.58 -1.12 -8.01
CA ASP A 17 -6.97 0.19 -8.21
C ASP A 17 -6.21 0.60 -6.96
N PRO A 18 -5.30 1.58 -7.13
CA PRO A 18 -4.45 1.99 -6.01
C PRO A 18 -5.21 2.68 -4.90
N ASP A 19 -6.35 3.27 -5.22
CA ASP A 19 -7.13 3.97 -4.23
C ASP A 19 -7.66 3.00 -3.17
N ASP A 20 -8.17 1.87 -3.61
CA ASP A 20 -8.64 0.84 -2.70
C ASP A 20 -7.52 0.32 -1.82
N PHE A 21 -6.39 0.03 -2.43
CA PHE A 21 -5.24 -0.48 -1.69
C PHE A 21 -4.77 0.55 -0.67
N ALA A 22 -4.64 1.80 -1.11
CA ALA A 22 -4.14 2.84 -0.22
C ALA A 22 -5.07 3.07 0.95
N ASP A 23 -6.38 3.00 0.71
CA ASP A 23 -7.34 3.22 1.77
C ASP A 23 -7.19 2.18 2.88
N ASP A 24 -6.97 0.93 2.49
CA ASP A 24 -6.83 -0.15 3.47
C ASP A 24 -5.47 -0.11 4.17
N TRP A 25 -4.44 0.29 3.48
CA TRP A 25 -3.09 0.19 4.00
C TRP A 25 -2.48 1.52 4.40
N ALA A 26 -3.26 2.59 4.33
CA ALA A 26 -2.72 3.91 4.64
C ALA A 26 -2.17 3.98 6.06
N GLU A 27 -2.89 3.41 7.02
CA GLU A 27 -2.43 3.47 8.40
C GLU A 27 -1.17 2.66 8.61
N GLU A 28 -1.08 1.52 7.93
CA GLU A 28 0.10 0.68 8.07
C GLU A 28 1.33 1.38 7.50
N PHE A 29 1.19 1.98 6.34
CA PHE A 29 2.31 2.66 5.71
C PHE A 29 2.71 3.91 6.47
N GLY A 30 1.74 4.58 7.07
CA GLY A 30 2.01 5.81 7.79
C GLY A 30 2.30 5.63 9.26
N GLY A 31 2.31 4.40 9.73
CA GLY A 31 2.56 4.14 11.14
C GLY A 31 1.48 4.73 12.02
N GLY A 32 0.23 4.66 11.57
CA GLY A 32 -0.89 5.23 12.30
C GLY A 32 -1.36 6.56 11.75
N ASN A 33 -0.61 7.12 10.79
CA ASN A 33 -0.97 8.38 10.17
C ASN A 33 -1.58 8.11 8.79
N TYR A 34 -2.90 8.18 8.70
CA TYR A 34 -3.61 7.85 7.47
C TYR A 34 -3.19 8.75 6.31
N ASP A 35 -3.13 10.05 6.57
CA ASP A 35 -2.83 11.02 5.51
C ASP A 35 -1.47 10.77 4.87
N GLY A 36 -0.45 10.59 5.70
CA GLY A 36 0.89 10.36 5.18
C GLY A 36 1.04 8.99 4.59
N GLY A 37 0.38 8.01 5.19
CA GLY A 37 0.46 6.64 4.70
C GLY A 37 -0.28 6.42 3.41
N TYR A 38 -1.33 7.19 3.17
CA TYR A 38 -2.12 7.03 1.95
C TYR A 38 -1.24 7.27 0.72
N ASP A 39 -0.49 8.34 0.72
CA ASP A 39 0.39 8.64 -0.41
C ASP A 39 1.41 7.54 -0.61
N ASP A 40 1.99 7.08 0.48
CA ASP A 40 2.99 6.02 0.40
C ASP A 40 2.40 4.72 -0.12
N ALA A 41 1.24 4.35 0.37
CA ALA A 41 0.60 3.13 -0.05
C ALA A 41 0.17 3.21 -1.52
N TYR A 42 -0.34 4.35 -1.91
CA TYR A 42 -0.76 4.57 -3.29
C TYR A 42 0.43 4.41 -4.24
N ASP A 43 1.53 5.04 -3.89
CA ASP A 43 2.74 4.97 -4.70
C ASP A 43 3.30 3.55 -4.73
N TYR A 44 3.26 2.88 -3.60
CA TYR A 44 3.73 1.51 -3.52
C TYR A 44 2.94 0.60 -4.47
N TRP A 45 1.62 0.76 -4.48
CA TRP A 45 0.79 -0.07 -5.32
C TRP A 45 1.13 0.16 -6.79
N GLU A 46 1.28 1.41 -7.20
CA GLU A 46 1.55 1.73 -8.59
C GLU A 46 2.91 1.21 -9.03
N GLU A 47 3.90 1.30 -8.16
CA GLU A 47 5.23 0.85 -8.53
C GLU A 47 5.32 -0.66 -8.63
N ASN A 48 4.62 -1.36 -7.77
CA ASN A 48 4.75 -2.81 -7.70
C ASN A 48 3.72 -3.53 -8.54
N TYR A 49 2.53 -3.00 -8.63
CA TYR A 49 1.48 -3.62 -9.44
C TYR A 49 1.72 -3.38 -10.92
N GLY A 50 2.13 -2.18 -11.27
CA GLY A 50 2.32 -1.80 -12.65
C GLY A 50 3.55 -2.43 -13.29
N ASN A 51 4.39 -3.03 -12.50
CA ASN A 51 5.55 -3.72 -13.01
C ASN A 51 5.23 -5.20 -13.10
#